data_1ba61cad35f895831e0a03e475941a7a
#
_entry.id   1ba61cad35f895831e0a03e475941a7a
#
_cell.length_a   1.000
_cell.length_b   1.000
_cell.length_c   1.000
_cell.angle_alpha   90.00
_cell.angle_beta   90.00
_cell.angle_gamma   90.00
#
_symmetry.space_group_name_H-M   'P 1'
#
loop_
_entity.id
_entity.type
_entity.pdbx_description
1 polymer ?
#
loop_
_entity_poly.entity_id
_entity_poly.type
_entity_poly.pdbx_seq_one_letter_code
_entity_poly.pdbx_strand_id
1 'polypeptide(L)'
;NLVNLSRCVKEKPEELIKWLEFSLDSRADFEYMTNRLKDDDLSDCQRAAYYYSLIRYSYASGVDSFGSQPHDMWKNFPLIRAAHARLRNTIIENKDFEKLIGQYDRPISFFYCDPPYYNTEDYYDGGGFGKDDHERLANTLCNIQGKFLLSYNDCPEIRELYQRPGILIEGITRINNIAQRYEGGKQYSELLISNYDTSERMKSYFQYSLFDREIDVDKILSEKIIYRGG
;
A
#
# COMPACT_ATOMS: atom_id res chain seq x y z
N ASN A 1 -4.99 13.18 7.05
CA ASN A 1 -3.62 13.53 6.63
C ASN A 1 -3.24 12.89 5.29
N LEU A 2 -3.49 11.57 5.07
CA LEU A 2 -3.08 10.88 3.85
C LEU A 2 -3.71 11.46 2.58
N VAL A 3 -5.02 11.76 2.59
CA VAL A 3 -5.71 12.39 1.44
C VAL A 3 -5.13 13.77 1.15
N ASN A 4 -4.84 14.56 2.19
CA ASN A 4 -4.20 15.88 2.03
C ASN A 4 -2.79 15.75 1.44
N LEU A 5 -1.97 14.81 1.94
CA LEU A 5 -0.65 14.53 1.37
C LEU A 5 -0.75 14.16 -0.11
N SER A 6 -1.67 13.25 -0.47
CA SER A 6 -1.88 12.85 -1.87
C SER A 6 -2.29 14.04 -2.76
N ARG A 7 -3.13 14.94 -2.25
CA ARG A 7 -3.52 16.17 -2.95
C ARG A 7 -2.31 17.09 -3.15
N CYS A 8 -1.51 17.33 -2.11
CA CYS A 8 -0.30 18.17 -2.23
C CYS A 8 0.73 17.58 -3.19
N VAL A 9 0.96 16.26 -3.16
CA VAL A 9 1.82 15.58 -4.14
C VAL A 9 1.28 15.76 -5.57
N LYS A 10 -0.04 15.65 -5.76
CA LYS A 10 -0.67 15.80 -7.09
C LYS A 10 -0.65 17.23 -7.60
N GLU A 11 -0.93 18.21 -6.77
CA GLU A 11 -1.20 19.59 -7.18
C GLU A 11 -0.04 20.55 -6.94
N LYS A 12 0.77 20.32 -5.88
CA LYS A 12 1.77 21.25 -5.39
C LYS A 12 3.09 20.55 -4.99
N PRO A 13 3.67 19.65 -5.83
CA PRO A 13 4.82 18.83 -5.44
C PRO A 13 6.04 19.68 -5.06
N GLU A 14 6.32 20.77 -5.74
CA GLU A 14 7.49 21.60 -5.45
C GLU A 14 7.31 22.44 -4.17
N GLU A 15 6.11 22.85 -3.84
CA GLU A 15 5.82 23.51 -2.56
C GLU A 15 5.99 22.52 -1.39
N LEU A 16 5.52 21.28 -1.55
CA LEU A 16 5.73 20.22 -0.58
C LEU A 16 7.23 19.95 -0.37
N ILE A 17 8.00 19.83 -1.45
CA ILE A 17 9.45 19.61 -1.41
C ILE A 17 10.15 20.74 -0.65
N LYS A 18 9.80 21.99 -0.89
CA LYS A 18 10.38 23.14 -0.16
C LYS A 18 10.20 23.04 1.36
N TRP A 19 9.06 22.54 1.84
CA TRP A 19 8.84 22.29 3.25
C TRP A 19 9.69 21.15 3.79
N LEU A 20 10.00 20.13 2.96
CA LEU A 20 10.80 18.97 3.33
C LEU A 20 12.30 19.23 3.29
N GLU A 21 12.76 20.20 2.50
CA GLU A 21 14.19 20.53 2.35
C GLU A 21 14.86 20.91 3.68
N PHE A 22 14.10 21.54 4.59
CA PHE A 22 14.58 22.02 5.88
C PHE A 22 14.14 21.14 7.05
N SER A 23 13.66 19.93 6.77
CA SER A 23 13.24 18.98 7.80
C SER A 23 14.46 18.39 8.49
N LEU A 24 14.55 18.53 9.81
CA LEU A 24 15.59 17.91 10.61
C LEU A 24 15.14 16.52 11.10
N ASP A 25 15.97 15.52 10.90
CA ASP A 25 15.75 14.17 11.44
C ASP A 25 16.16 14.16 12.92
N SER A 26 15.25 14.61 13.78
CA SER A 26 15.42 14.65 15.22
C SER A 26 14.16 14.22 15.97
N ARG A 27 14.35 13.65 17.16
CA ARG A 27 13.23 13.32 18.06
C ARG A 27 12.41 14.54 18.44
N ALA A 28 13.07 15.66 18.71
CA ALA A 28 12.38 16.89 19.10
C ALA A 28 11.48 17.41 17.97
N ASP A 29 11.95 17.37 16.72
CA ASP A 29 11.13 17.78 15.57
C ASP A 29 10.02 16.77 15.27
N PHE A 30 10.28 15.47 15.47
CA PHE A 30 9.24 14.44 15.37
C PHE A 30 8.10 14.71 16.35
N GLU A 31 8.40 14.93 17.62
CA GLU A 31 7.41 15.26 18.66
C GLU A 31 6.70 16.59 18.38
N TYR A 32 7.45 17.61 17.91
CA TYR A 32 6.89 18.88 17.49
C TYR A 32 5.87 18.70 16.35
N MET A 33 6.26 18.01 15.26
CA MET A 33 5.37 17.77 14.12
C MET A 33 4.14 16.94 14.51
N THR A 34 4.31 15.93 15.38
CA THR A 34 3.19 15.11 15.89
C THR A 34 2.17 15.97 16.62
N ASN A 35 2.61 16.91 17.45
CA ASN A 35 1.73 17.81 18.15
C ASN A 35 1.08 18.84 17.21
N ARG A 36 1.85 19.42 16.30
CA ARG A 36 1.35 20.40 15.33
C ARG A 36 0.30 19.85 14.38
N LEU A 37 0.33 18.57 14.06
CA LEU A 37 -0.72 17.95 13.22
C LEU A 37 -2.13 17.97 13.86
N LYS A 38 -2.23 18.26 15.15
CA LYS A 38 -3.50 18.42 15.87
C LYS A 38 -4.12 19.82 15.69
N ASP A 39 -3.32 20.78 15.23
CA ASP A 39 -3.74 22.16 15.08
C ASP A 39 -4.37 22.43 13.71
N ASP A 40 -5.34 23.32 13.64
CA ASP A 40 -6.09 23.64 12.41
C ASP A 40 -5.47 24.79 11.59
N ASP A 41 -4.42 25.43 12.10
CA ASP A 41 -3.79 26.62 11.48
C ASP A 41 -2.72 26.30 10.42
N LEU A 42 -2.40 25.01 10.21
CA LEU A 42 -1.42 24.61 9.21
C LEU A 42 -1.95 24.76 7.78
N SER A 43 -1.11 25.27 6.88
CA SER A 43 -1.41 25.16 5.45
C SER A 43 -1.44 23.69 5.00
N ASP A 44 -2.13 23.41 3.90
CA ASP A 44 -2.21 22.05 3.34
C ASP A 44 -0.82 21.44 3.09
N CYS A 45 0.10 22.21 2.49
CA CYS A 45 1.44 21.73 2.20
C CYS A 45 2.30 21.56 3.46
N GLN A 46 2.13 22.41 4.46
CA GLN A 46 2.82 22.28 5.74
C GLN A 46 2.34 21.02 6.50
N ARG A 47 1.03 20.81 6.57
CA ARG A 47 0.42 19.60 7.13
C ARG A 47 0.89 18.33 6.40
N ALA A 48 0.94 18.39 5.05
CA ALA A 48 1.43 17.30 4.23
C ALA A 48 2.91 16.99 4.48
N ALA A 49 3.74 18.02 4.60
CA ALA A 49 5.17 17.87 4.87
C ALA A 49 5.43 17.27 6.26
N TYR A 50 4.74 17.74 7.29
CA TYR A 50 4.85 17.16 8.64
C TYR A 50 4.42 15.70 8.64
N TYR A 51 3.28 15.37 8.05
CA TYR A 51 2.81 13.99 7.99
C TYR A 51 3.76 13.09 7.20
N TYR A 52 4.30 13.58 6.07
CA TYR A 52 5.29 12.84 5.29
C TYR A 52 6.58 12.61 6.09
N SER A 53 7.07 13.63 6.79
CA SER A 53 8.26 13.51 7.65
C SER A 53 8.04 12.49 8.78
N LEU A 54 6.87 12.49 9.43
CA LEU A 54 6.54 11.49 10.43
C LEU A 54 6.57 10.06 9.87
N ILE A 55 6.01 9.83 8.68
CA ILE A 55 6.09 8.52 8.03
C ILE A 55 7.55 8.10 7.78
N ARG A 56 8.41 9.04 7.36
CA ARG A 56 9.80 8.74 6.99
C ARG A 56 10.73 8.58 8.19
N TYR A 57 10.46 9.30 9.27
CA TYR A 57 11.28 9.30 10.48
C TYR A 57 10.77 8.34 11.56
N SER A 58 9.60 7.73 11.36
CA SER A 58 9.05 6.75 12.31
C SER A 58 9.61 5.35 12.12
N TYR A 59 9.58 4.58 13.19
CA TYR A 59 9.85 3.14 13.13
C TYR A 59 8.79 2.46 12.24
N ALA A 60 9.24 1.67 11.29
CA ALA A 60 8.39 0.90 10.35
C ALA A 60 7.32 1.74 9.63
N SER A 61 7.49 3.06 9.53
CA SER A 61 6.51 4.01 8.97
C SER A 61 5.17 4.08 9.72
N GLY A 62 5.12 3.64 10.99
CA GLY A 62 3.92 3.57 11.82
C GLY A 62 3.43 4.92 12.35
N VAL A 63 4.23 5.98 12.22
CA VAL A 63 3.92 7.36 12.69
C VAL A 63 3.89 7.53 14.22
N ASP A 64 3.91 6.45 14.99
CA ASP A 64 3.73 6.47 16.45
C ASP A 64 5.02 6.73 17.23
N SER A 65 6.16 6.29 16.70
CA SER A 65 7.44 6.35 17.40
C SER A 65 8.59 6.75 16.48
N PHE A 66 9.47 7.61 17.00
CA PHE A 66 10.65 8.05 16.27
C PHE A 66 11.62 6.89 16.01
N GLY A 67 11.97 6.70 14.73
CA GLY A 67 12.98 5.75 14.30
C GLY A 67 14.38 6.30 14.53
N SER A 68 15.27 5.53 15.18
CA SER A 68 16.63 5.94 15.45
C SER A 68 17.61 5.80 14.27
N GLN A 69 17.09 5.60 13.04
CA GLN A 69 17.93 5.42 11.85
C GLN A 69 17.93 6.68 10.99
N PRO A 70 19.09 7.21 10.61
CA PRO A 70 19.18 8.38 9.74
C PRO A 70 18.43 8.17 8.44
N HIS A 71 17.61 9.13 8.06
CA HIS A 71 16.88 9.13 6.80
C HIS A 71 17.26 10.35 5.95
N ASP A 72 17.81 10.09 4.76
CA ASP A 72 18.12 11.14 3.79
C ASP A 72 16.85 11.57 3.04
N MET A 73 16.23 12.66 3.47
CA MET A 73 15.00 13.18 2.88
C MET A 73 15.18 13.57 1.41
N TRP A 74 16.36 14.01 0.99
CA TRP A 74 16.62 14.40 -0.40
C TRP A 74 16.42 13.27 -1.40
N LYS A 75 16.66 12.02 -1.00
CA LYS A 75 16.40 10.84 -1.84
C LYS A 75 14.92 10.64 -2.16
N ASN A 76 14.02 11.28 -1.42
CA ASN A 76 12.58 11.17 -1.65
C ASN A 76 12.06 12.19 -2.68
N PHE A 77 12.78 13.29 -2.95
CA PHE A 77 12.28 14.33 -3.85
C PHE A 77 12.03 13.83 -5.29
N PRO A 78 12.92 13.05 -5.91
CA PRO A 78 12.60 12.41 -7.18
C PRO A 78 11.37 11.51 -7.12
N LEU A 79 11.16 10.79 -6.00
CA LEU A 79 10.00 9.91 -5.80
C LEU A 79 8.69 10.72 -5.67
N ILE A 80 8.72 11.87 -5.01
CA ILE A 80 7.56 12.79 -4.93
C ILE A 80 7.18 13.27 -6.33
N ARG A 81 8.16 13.66 -7.16
CA ARG A 81 7.91 14.07 -8.56
C ARG A 81 7.39 12.93 -9.42
N ALA A 82 7.91 11.71 -9.25
CA ALA A 82 7.41 10.53 -9.92
C ALA A 82 5.97 10.19 -9.47
N ALA A 83 5.67 10.31 -8.18
CA ALA A 83 4.34 10.13 -7.64
C ALA A 83 3.36 11.20 -8.18
N HIS A 84 3.78 12.47 -8.30
CA HIS A 84 3.01 13.53 -8.95
C HIS A 84 2.61 13.10 -10.37
N ALA A 85 3.56 12.66 -11.19
CA ALA A 85 3.27 12.23 -12.56
C ALA A 85 2.28 11.05 -12.58
N ARG A 86 2.43 10.09 -11.69
CA ARG A 86 1.52 8.93 -11.60
C ARG A 86 0.12 9.31 -11.14
N LEU A 87 -0.01 10.23 -10.20
CA LEU A 87 -1.30 10.67 -9.67
C LEU A 87 -2.15 11.48 -10.66
N ARG A 88 -1.59 11.93 -11.80
CA ARG A 88 -2.34 12.69 -12.82
C ARG A 88 -3.59 11.96 -13.30
N ASN A 89 -3.50 10.64 -13.46
CA ASN A 89 -4.59 9.78 -13.93
C ASN A 89 -5.16 8.89 -12.80
N THR A 90 -4.96 9.29 -11.53
CA THR A 90 -5.42 8.53 -10.37
C THR A 90 -6.50 9.32 -9.64
N ILE A 91 -7.58 8.64 -9.29
CA ILE A 91 -8.63 9.14 -8.41
C ILE A 91 -8.36 8.60 -7.01
N ILE A 92 -8.33 9.49 -6.02
CA ILE A 92 -8.22 9.14 -4.60
C ILE A 92 -9.61 9.22 -4.00
N GLU A 93 -10.08 8.12 -3.46
CA GLU A 93 -11.36 8.05 -2.75
C GLU A 93 -11.10 7.73 -1.27
N ASN A 94 -11.86 8.35 -0.38
CA ASN A 94 -11.88 8.06 1.05
C ASN A 94 -13.32 7.69 1.43
N LYS A 95 -13.69 6.47 1.08
CA LYS A 95 -15.04 5.93 1.27
C LYS A 95 -14.99 4.54 1.90
N ASP A 96 -16.11 4.15 2.46
CA ASP A 96 -16.34 2.76 2.83
C ASP A 96 -16.16 1.84 1.61
N PHE A 97 -15.47 0.71 1.81
CA PHE A 97 -15.06 -0.19 0.72
C PHE A 97 -16.26 -0.80 -0.03
N GLU A 98 -17.35 -1.13 0.66
CA GLU A 98 -18.53 -1.73 0.05
C GLU A 98 -19.19 -0.74 -0.92
N LYS A 99 -19.32 0.53 -0.51
CA LYS A 99 -19.84 1.60 -1.36
C LYS A 99 -18.91 1.89 -2.53
N LEU A 100 -17.59 1.85 -2.28
CA LEU A 100 -16.58 2.08 -3.30
C LEU A 100 -16.59 0.97 -4.36
N ILE A 101 -16.55 -0.28 -3.93
CA ILE A 101 -16.61 -1.45 -4.82
C ILE A 101 -17.89 -1.41 -5.65
N GLY A 102 -19.07 -1.25 -5.01
CA GLY A 102 -20.34 -1.16 -5.72
C GLY A 102 -20.43 -0.02 -6.75
N GLN A 103 -19.76 1.13 -6.47
CA GLN A 103 -19.70 2.26 -7.39
C GLN A 103 -18.90 1.94 -8.66
N TYR A 104 -17.80 1.18 -8.54
CA TYR A 104 -16.86 0.91 -9.63
C TYR A 104 -16.96 -0.50 -10.22
N ASP A 105 -17.86 -1.35 -9.70
CA ASP A 105 -18.02 -2.73 -10.20
C ASP A 105 -18.58 -2.76 -11.63
N ARG A 106 -17.80 -3.33 -12.52
CA ARG A 106 -18.10 -3.59 -13.93
C ARG A 106 -17.41 -4.88 -14.35
N PRO A 107 -17.83 -5.58 -15.40
CA PRO A 107 -17.16 -6.79 -15.88
C PRO A 107 -15.67 -6.64 -16.18
N ILE A 108 -15.22 -5.41 -16.50
CA ILE A 108 -13.82 -5.07 -16.78
C ILE A 108 -13.07 -4.55 -15.56
N SER A 109 -13.74 -4.35 -14.41
CA SER A 109 -13.10 -3.84 -13.20
C SER A 109 -12.19 -4.89 -12.58
N PHE A 110 -11.08 -4.40 -12.00
CA PHE A 110 -10.18 -5.21 -11.20
C PHE A 110 -9.95 -4.53 -9.86
N PHE A 111 -10.23 -5.24 -8.78
CA PHE A 111 -10.05 -4.77 -7.41
C PHE A 111 -8.86 -5.49 -6.78
N TYR A 112 -7.81 -4.75 -6.39
CA TYR A 112 -6.80 -5.24 -5.48
C TYR A 112 -7.15 -4.78 -4.07
N CYS A 113 -7.28 -5.73 -3.16
CA CYS A 113 -7.68 -5.46 -1.78
C CYS A 113 -6.57 -5.94 -0.82
N ASP A 114 -6.20 -5.06 0.11
CA ASP A 114 -5.22 -5.32 1.17
C ASP A 114 -5.77 -4.73 2.48
N PRO A 115 -6.79 -5.36 3.06
CA PRO A 115 -7.42 -4.89 4.29
C PRO A 115 -6.52 -5.14 5.50
N PRO A 116 -6.83 -4.57 6.68
CA PRO A 116 -6.26 -5.03 7.94
C PRO A 116 -6.38 -6.54 8.06
N TYR A 117 -5.30 -7.22 8.46
CA TYR A 117 -5.31 -8.66 8.58
C TYR A 117 -6.12 -9.10 9.80
N TYR A 118 -6.70 -10.29 9.71
CA TYR A 118 -7.53 -10.85 10.78
C TYR A 118 -6.73 -10.96 12.09
N ASN A 119 -7.30 -10.46 13.19
CA ASN A 119 -6.68 -10.28 14.52
C ASN A 119 -5.56 -9.23 14.57
N THR A 120 -5.43 -8.33 13.56
CA THR A 120 -4.50 -7.20 13.59
C THR A 120 -5.20 -5.87 13.32
N GLU A 121 -6.51 -5.82 13.44
CA GLU A 121 -7.36 -4.67 13.14
C GLU A 121 -6.95 -3.46 13.99
N ASP A 122 -6.58 -3.70 15.25
CA ASP A 122 -6.16 -2.68 16.22
C ASP A 122 -4.80 -2.01 15.89
N TYR A 123 -4.04 -2.55 14.93
CA TYR A 123 -2.78 -1.91 14.49
C TYR A 123 -2.99 -0.65 13.66
N TYR A 124 -4.22 -0.40 13.22
CA TYR A 124 -4.55 0.76 12.41
C TYR A 124 -5.40 1.74 13.21
N ASP A 125 -4.76 2.77 13.79
CA ASP A 125 -5.41 3.83 14.56
C ASP A 125 -6.54 4.50 13.76
N GLY A 126 -7.73 4.56 14.38
CA GLY A 126 -8.91 5.20 13.81
C GLY A 126 -9.56 4.41 12.68
N GLY A 127 -9.18 3.16 12.50
CA GLY A 127 -9.69 2.30 11.43
C GLY A 127 -11.12 1.86 11.71
N GLY A 128 -12.07 2.33 10.94
CA GLY A 128 -13.42 1.80 10.91
C GLY A 128 -13.50 0.41 10.28
N PHE A 129 -12.49 -0.45 10.42
CA PHE A 129 -12.47 -1.83 9.94
C PHE A 129 -12.32 -2.78 11.13
N GLY A 130 -13.38 -3.48 11.47
CA GLY A 130 -13.45 -4.42 12.58
C GLY A 130 -13.74 -5.85 12.14
N LYS A 131 -13.97 -6.73 13.10
CA LYS A 131 -14.22 -8.17 12.81
C LYS A 131 -15.38 -8.43 11.86
N ASP A 132 -16.45 -7.67 11.97
CA ASP A 132 -17.63 -7.83 11.11
C ASP A 132 -17.35 -7.39 9.66
N ASP A 133 -16.35 -6.53 9.46
CA ASP A 133 -15.98 -6.04 8.15
C ASP A 133 -15.28 -7.09 7.28
N HIS A 134 -14.62 -8.10 7.89
CA HIS A 134 -14.06 -9.22 7.15
C HIS A 134 -15.16 -10.02 6.44
N GLU A 135 -16.27 -10.30 7.12
CA GLU A 135 -17.44 -10.98 6.52
C GLU A 135 -18.11 -10.08 5.48
N ARG A 136 -18.28 -8.80 5.79
CA ARG A 136 -18.86 -7.81 4.87
C ARG A 136 -18.03 -7.67 3.58
N LEU A 137 -16.69 -7.67 3.71
CA LEU A 137 -15.78 -7.63 2.56
C LEU A 137 -15.89 -8.91 1.72
N ALA A 138 -15.90 -10.08 2.36
CA ALA A 138 -16.07 -11.35 1.67
C ALA A 138 -17.39 -11.40 0.90
N ASN A 139 -18.49 -10.98 1.54
CA ASN A 139 -19.81 -10.92 0.90
C ASN A 139 -19.83 -9.94 -0.28
N THR A 140 -19.17 -8.80 -0.15
CA THR A 140 -19.07 -7.81 -1.23
C THR A 140 -18.28 -8.39 -2.41
N LEU A 141 -17.04 -8.87 -2.18
CA LEU A 141 -16.15 -9.34 -3.25
C LEU A 141 -16.67 -10.59 -3.97
N CYS A 142 -17.33 -11.50 -3.26
CA CYS A 142 -17.89 -12.70 -3.89
C CYS A 142 -19.11 -12.45 -4.79
N ASN A 143 -19.68 -11.23 -4.77
CA ASN A 143 -20.87 -10.87 -5.55
C ASN A 143 -20.59 -9.84 -6.66
N ILE A 144 -19.34 -9.42 -6.89
CA ILE A 144 -19.00 -8.46 -7.95
C ILE A 144 -19.05 -9.09 -9.35
N GLN A 145 -19.24 -8.25 -10.35
CA GLN A 145 -19.14 -8.62 -11.77
C GLN A 145 -17.70 -8.63 -12.26
N GLY A 146 -16.85 -7.80 -11.66
CA GLY A 146 -15.43 -7.66 -11.98
C GLY A 146 -14.58 -8.76 -11.39
N LYS A 147 -13.27 -8.54 -11.46
CA LYS A 147 -12.27 -9.44 -10.87
C LYS A 147 -11.68 -8.84 -9.61
N PHE A 148 -11.28 -9.68 -8.66
CA PHE A 148 -10.52 -9.22 -7.50
C PHE A 148 -9.31 -10.12 -7.22
N LEU A 149 -8.31 -9.50 -6.60
CA LEU A 149 -7.20 -10.16 -5.90
C LEU A 149 -7.11 -9.57 -4.50
N LEU A 150 -7.14 -10.42 -3.51
CA LEU A 150 -7.16 -10.05 -2.10
C LEU A 150 -5.99 -10.73 -1.39
N SER A 151 -5.24 -9.98 -0.58
CA SER A 151 -4.20 -10.52 0.30
C SER A 151 -4.69 -10.58 1.74
N TYR A 152 -4.36 -11.67 2.45
CA TYR A 152 -4.69 -11.88 3.86
C TYR A 152 -3.62 -12.72 4.57
N ASN A 153 -3.60 -12.66 5.91
CA ASN A 153 -2.90 -13.69 6.70
C ASN A 153 -3.62 -15.04 6.57
N ASP A 154 -2.83 -16.11 6.57
CA ASP A 154 -3.36 -17.46 6.52
C ASP A 154 -3.92 -17.88 7.90
N CYS A 155 -5.23 -17.91 8.03
CA CYS A 155 -5.93 -18.39 9.21
C CYS A 155 -7.23 -19.12 8.83
N PRO A 156 -7.73 -20.00 9.73
CA PRO A 156 -8.95 -20.79 9.45
C PRO A 156 -10.17 -19.94 9.13
N GLU A 157 -10.33 -18.82 9.83
CA GLU A 157 -11.48 -17.92 9.71
C GLU A 157 -11.55 -17.30 8.30
N ILE A 158 -10.41 -16.83 7.79
CA ILE A 158 -10.37 -16.26 6.44
C ILE A 158 -10.57 -17.35 5.38
N ARG A 159 -9.98 -18.52 5.56
CA ARG A 159 -10.22 -19.65 4.65
C ARG A 159 -11.68 -20.03 4.59
N GLU A 160 -12.38 -20.08 5.74
CA GLU A 160 -13.82 -20.38 5.82
C GLU A 160 -14.66 -19.30 5.11
N LEU A 161 -14.38 -18.02 5.34
CA LEU A 161 -15.10 -16.90 4.71
C LEU A 161 -15.06 -16.96 3.18
N TYR A 162 -13.94 -17.39 2.61
CA TYR A 162 -13.72 -17.41 1.16
C TYR A 162 -13.85 -18.81 0.53
N GLN A 163 -14.19 -19.85 1.30
CA GLN A 163 -14.46 -21.19 0.77
C GLN A 163 -15.81 -21.21 0.04
N ARG A 164 -15.86 -20.60 -1.13
CA ARG A 164 -17.08 -20.43 -1.94
C ARG A 164 -16.83 -20.86 -3.39
N PRO A 165 -17.88 -21.30 -4.13
CA PRO A 165 -17.74 -21.65 -5.54
C PRO A 165 -17.17 -20.48 -6.35
N GLY A 166 -16.20 -20.77 -7.22
CA GLY A 166 -15.56 -19.78 -8.09
C GLY A 166 -14.48 -18.92 -7.42
N ILE A 167 -14.15 -19.17 -6.14
CA ILE A 167 -13.06 -18.51 -5.44
C ILE A 167 -11.86 -19.44 -5.35
N LEU A 168 -10.70 -18.93 -5.74
CA LEU A 168 -9.39 -19.58 -5.62
C LEU A 168 -8.67 -19.03 -4.38
N ILE A 169 -8.14 -19.92 -3.55
CA ILE A 169 -7.36 -19.58 -2.36
C ILE A 169 -5.97 -20.20 -2.51
N GLU A 170 -4.96 -19.37 -2.66
CA GLU A 170 -3.57 -19.78 -2.82
C GLU A 170 -2.76 -19.37 -1.56
N GLY A 171 -2.10 -20.34 -0.93
CA GLY A 171 -1.16 -20.07 0.15
C GLY A 171 0.19 -19.65 -0.39
N ILE A 172 0.73 -18.55 0.11
CA ILE A 172 2.08 -18.08 -0.20
C ILE A 172 2.90 -17.94 1.07
N THR A 173 4.21 -18.13 0.95
CA THR A 173 5.13 -17.90 2.05
C THR A 173 5.92 -16.63 1.78
N ARG A 174 5.86 -15.68 2.72
CA ARG A 174 6.58 -14.43 2.64
C ARG A 174 7.64 -14.33 3.72
N ILE A 175 8.82 -13.87 3.36
CA ILE A 175 9.87 -13.54 4.33
C ILE A 175 9.59 -12.14 4.87
N ASN A 176 9.48 -12.01 6.21
CA ASN A 176 9.28 -10.71 6.83
C ASN A 176 10.58 -9.90 6.80
N ASN A 177 10.65 -8.92 5.93
CA ASN A 177 11.81 -8.02 5.82
C ASN A 177 12.01 -7.12 7.04
N ILE A 178 10.95 -6.83 7.81
CA ILE A 178 11.01 -6.00 9.02
C ILE A 178 11.59 -6.82 10.18
N ALA A 179 11.15 -8.08 10.34
CA ALA A 179 11.65 -8.98 11.37
C ALA A 179 13.07 -9.51 11.09
N GLN A 180 13.59 -9.38 9.87
CA GLN A 180 14.95 -9.85 9.53
C GLN A 180 16.05 -9.23 10.41
N ARG A 181 15.82 -8.07 11.03
CA ARG A 181 16.76 -7.43 11.96
C ARG A 181 16.77 -8.05 13.36
N TYR A 182 15.69 -8.73 13.75
CA TYR A 182 15.51 -9.28 15.10
C TYR A 182 15.37 -10.80 15.13
N GLU A 183 14.73 -11.37 14.11
CA GLU A 183 14.52 -12.81 13.92
C GLU A 183 14.71 -13.13 12.44
N GLY A 184 15.97 -13.36 12.03
CA GLY A 184 16.28 -13.71 10.64
C GLY A 184 15.56 -14.96 10.18
N GLY A 185 14.82 -14.87 9.06
CA GLY A 185 14.19 -16.01 8.42
C GLY A 185 12.78 -16.36 8.89
N LYS A 186 12.13 -15.54 9.74
CA LYS A 186 10.73 -15.77 10.13
C LYS A 186 9.84 -15.66 8.89
N GLN A 187 9.19 -16.76 8.57
CA GLN A 187 8.26 -16.88 7.46
C GLN A 187 6.84 -16.61 7.96
N TYR A 188 6.08 -15.90 7.15
CA TYR A 188 4.66 -15.69 7.36
C TYR A 188 3.89 -16.34 6.24
N SER A 189 2.86 -17.09 6.61
CA SER A 189 1.92 -17.63 5.65
C SER A 189 0.87 -16.59 5.34
N GLU A 190 0.73 -16.27 4.07
CA GLU A 190 -0.29 -15.35 3.54
C GLU A 190 -1.16 -16.08 2.53
N LEU A 191 -2.35 -15.57 2.30
CA LEU A 191 -3.27 -16.03 1.29
C LEU A 191 -3.39 -15.00 0.18
N LEU A 192 -3.38 -15.48 -1.06
CA LEU A 192 -3.91 -14.74 -2.20
C LEU A 192 -5.24 -15.37 -2.59
N ILE A 193 -6.27 -14.55 -2.57
CA ILE A 193 -7.65 -14.98 -2.83
C ILE A 193 -8.17 -14.24 -4.06
N SER A 194 -8.73 -14.96 -5.02
CA SER A 194 -9.22 -14.39 -6.29
C SER A 194 -10.46 -15.09 -6.81
N ASN A 195 -11.23 -14.41 -7.67
CA ASN A 195 -12.37 -14.98 -8.40
C ASN A 195 -12.04 -15.29 -9.87
N TYR A 196 -10.77 -15.50 -10.19
CA TYR A 196 -10.29 -15.85 -11.53
C TYR A 196 -9.08 -16.79 -11.45
N ASP A 197 -8.86 -17.56 -12.51
CA ASP A 197 -7.73 -18.48 -12.60
C ASP A 197 -6.41 -17.70 -12.78
N THR A 198 -5.48 -17.87 -11.84
CA THR A 198 -4.14 -17.28 -11.86
C THR A 198 -3.11 -18.20 -12.52
N SER A 199 -3.45 -19.46 -12.79
CA SER A 199 -2.51 -20.51 -13.25
C SER A 199 -1.91 -20.25 -14.63
N GLU A 200 -2.62 -19.60 -15.53
CA GLU A 200 -2.09 -19.26 -16.87
C GLU A 200 -0.91 -18.28 -16.81
N ARG A 201 -0.94 -17.37 -15.86
CA ARG A 201 0.14 -16.41 -15.65
C ARG A 201 1.40 -17.06 -15.10
N MET A 202 1.25 -18.06 -14.25
CA MET A 202 2.38 -18.85 -13.72
C MET A 202 3.08 -19.65 -14.83
N LYS A 203 2.34 -20.21 -15.78
CA LYS A 203 2.92 -20.95 -16.90
C LYS A 203 3.81 -20.09 -17.78
N SER A 204 3.46 -18.84 -18.02
CA SER A 204 4.28 -17.92 -18.82
C SER A 204 5.57 -17.46 -18.13
N TYR A 205 5.59 -17.38 -16.80
CA TYR A 205 6.78 -17.02 -16.02
C TYR A 205 7.76 -18.19 -15.85
N PHE A 206 7.27 -19.41 -15.67
CA PHE A 206 8.14 -20.59 -15.55
C PHE A 206 8.88 -20.96 -16.84
N GLN A 207 8.39 -20.54 -18.00
CA GLN A 207 9.02 -20.83 -19.28
C GLN A 207 10.28 -19.99 -19.55
N TYR A 208 10.48 -18.89 -18.82
CA TYR A 208 11.65 -18.00 -19.00
C TYR A 208 12.78 -18.23 -17.98
N SER A 209 12.59 -19.00 -16.90
CA SER A 209 13.54 -19.00 -15.80
C SER A 209 14.60 -20.10 -15.82
N LEU A 210 14.48 -21.14 -16.65
CA LEU A 210 15.37 -22.31 -16.55
C LEU A 210 16.52 -22.36 -17.55
N PHE A 211 16.51 -21.53 -18.61
CA PHE A 211 17.51 -21.63 -19.68
C PHE A 211 18.01 -20.31 -20.27
N ASP A 212 17.49 -19.15 -19.89
CA ASP A 212 18.01 -17.89 -20.39
C ASP A 212 19.15 -17.38 -19.49
N ARG A 213 20.34 -17.41 -20.06
CA ARG A 213 21.54 -16.80 -19.52
C ARG A 213 21.37 -15.27 -19.54
N GLU A 214 21.60 -14.67 -18.40
CA GLU A 214 21.67 -13.21 -18.16
C GLU A 214 20.30 -12.50 -18.24
N ILE A 215 19.69 -12.37 -17.05
CA ILE A 215 18.61 -11.40 -16.86
C ILE A 215 19.24 -10.00 -16.89
N ASP A 216 19.10 -9.31 -18.01
CA ASP A 216 19.45 -7.89 -18.12
C ASP A 216 18.40 -7.08 -17.35
N VAL A 217 18.74 -6.81 -16.08
CA VAL A 217 17.87 -6.07 -15.14
C VAL A 217 17.60 -4.65 -15.65
N ASP A 218 18.57 -4.05 -16.34
CA ASP A 218 18.45 -2.70 -16.89
C ASP A 218 17.50 -2.66 -18.08
N LYS A 219 17.46 -3.71 -18.89
CA LYS A 219 16.49 -3.88 -19.97
C LYS A 219 15.08 -4.06 -19.46
N ILE A 220 14.88 -4.87 -18.42
CA ILE A 220 13.57 -5.07 -17.77
C ILE A 220 13.06 -3.78 -17.13
N LEU A 221 13.93 -3.00 -16.52
CA LEU A 221 13.57 -1.71 -15.93
C LEU A 221 13.26 -0.66 -17.02
N SER A 222 13.99 -0.67 -18.12
CA SER A 222 13.73 0.24 -19.25
C SER A 222 12.43 -0.08 -20.00
N GLU A 223 12.09 -1.35 -20.18
CA GLU A 223 10.84 -1.79 -20.81
C GLU A 223 9.59 -1.54 -19.93
N LYS A 224 9.73 -1.57 -18.60
CA LYS A 224 8.64 -1.21 -17.67
C LYS A 224 8.34 0.30 -17.63
N ILE A 225 9.21 1.14 -18.14
CA ILE A 225 9.04 2.60 -18.18
C ILE A 225 8.30 3.07 -19.45
N ILE A 226 8.19 2.22 -20.48
CA ILE A 226 7.48 2.55 -21.71
C ILE A 226 5.99 2.19 -21.58
N TYR A 227 5.25 2.93 -20.77
CA TYR A 227 3.82 3.11 -21.01
C TYR A 227 3.67 4.14 -22.12
N ARG A 228 3.51 3.68 -23.33
CA ARG A 228 3.09 4.52 -24.45
C ARG A 228 1.72 5.11 -24.14
N GLY A 229 1.68 6.44 -23.99
CA GLY A 229 0.44 7.18 -24.11
C GLY A 229 -0.09 6.98 -25.53
N GLY A 230 -1.34 6.58 -25.64
CA GLY A 230 -2.21 6.65 -26.79
C GLY A 230 -3.54 7.15 -26.29
#